data_4b4443e04e0ed093ca9f46bd484b931f
#
_entry.id   4b4443e04e0ed093ca9f46bd484b931f
#
_cell.length_a   1.000
_cell.length_b   1.000
_cell.length_c   1.000
_cell.angle_alpha   90.00
_cell.angle_beta   90.00
_cell.angle_gamma   90.00
#
_symmetry.space_group_name_H-M   'P 1'
#
loop_
_entity.id
_entity.type
_entity.pdbx_description
1 polymer ?
#
loop_
_entity_poly.entity_id
_entity_poly.type
_entity_poly.pdbx_seq_one_letter_code
_entity_poly.pdbx_strand_id
1 'polypeptide(L)'
;VTAISLLGKALDPEVLVYLDQNVQEKVIDIIGPKALARAIPVLHSDDAVDILQELEEEERKVVIKQLPKADRILVEEALSFPEESAGRLMQREFLAFPSNWTVGQTIDHMRAKPQEEEDSFYSIYVVDPAHRLLGVISLSKLLSAKRPVRLKDLMATSPRSVNVQTDQEEVALLFQQYGLVDMPVTVSYT
;
A
#
# COMPACT_ATOMS: atom_id res chain seq x y z
N VAL A 1 -4.74 11.18 28.62
CA VAL A 1 -5.88 11.95 28.08
C VAL A 1 -5.48 13.40 27.83
N THR A 2 -4.88 14.09 28.80
CA THR A 2 -4.54 15.53 28.68
C THR A 2 -3.45 15.84 27.65
N ALA A 3 -2.45 14.96 27.46
CA ALA A 3 -1.39 15.14 26.47
C ALA A 3 -1.92 15.01 25.03
N ILE A 4 -2.78 14.03 24.77
CA ILE A 4 -3.35 13.76 23.43
C ILE A 4 -4.29 14.89 23.00
N SER A 5 -5.10 15.43 23.92
CA SER A 5 -5.99 16.57 23.61
C SER A 5 -5.22 17.87 23.31
N LEU A 6 -4.01 18.01 23.86
CA LEU A 6 -3.10 19.12 23.55
C LEU A 6 -2.35 18.91 22.21
N LEU A 7 -2.09 17.66 21.83
CA LEU A 7 -1.39 17.30 20.59
C LEU A 7 -2.32 17.20 19.37
N GLY A 8 -3.63 17.23 19.55
CA GLY A 8 -4.65 16.88 18.54
C GLY A 8 -4.61 17.59 17.18
N LYS A 9 -3.81 18.67 17.02
CA LYS A 9 -3.52 19.29 15.70
C LYS A 9 -2.09 19.04 15.21
N ALA A 10 -1.23 18.51 16.08
CA ALA A 10 0.19 18.25 15.83
C ALA A 10 0.53 16.76 15.94
N LEU A 11 -0.49 15.88 16.07
CA LEU A 11 -0.28 14.44 16.08
C LEU A 11 0.02 14.03 14.64
N ASP A 12 1.20 13.45 14.43
CA ASP A 12 1.54 12.79 13.20
C ASP A 12 0.59 11.60 13.00
N PRO A 13 -0.14 11.51 11.87
CA PRO A 13 -1.05 10.39 11.62
C PRO A 13 -0.40 9.01 11.73
N GLU A 14 0.86 8.87 11.34
CA GLU A 14 1.62 7.62 11.40
C GLU A 14 1.75 7.07 12.82
N VAL A 15 1.75 7.94 13.84
CA VAL A 15 1.75 7.49 15.24
C VAL A 15 0.58 6.57 15.55
N LEU A 16 -0.57 6.72 14.86
CA LEU A 16 -1.74 5.86 15.06
C LEU A 16 -1.43 4.40 14.76
N VAL A 17 -0.62 4.13 13.75
CA VAL A 17 -0.25 2.78 13.29
C VAL A 17 0.57 2.01 14.34
N TYR A 18 1.40 2.73 15.11
CA TYR A 18 2.31 2.14 16.11
C TYR A 18 1.70 2.02 17.52
N LEU A 19 0.45 2.43 17.71
CA LEU A 19 -0.22 2.34 19.01
C LEU A 19 -0.81 0.94 19.23
N ASP A 20 -0.71 0.45 20.47
CA ASP A 20 -1.52 -0.70 20.87
C ASP A 20 -3.00 -0.41 20.65
N GLN A 21 -3.79 -1.39 20.20
CA GLN A 21 -5.20 -1.26 19.83
C GLN A 21 -6.03 -0.50 20.88
N ASN A 22 -5.91 -0.87 22.16
CA ASN A 22 -6.62 -0.19 23.25
C ASN A 22 -6.26 1.31 23.43
N VAL A 23 -5.05 1.69 23.00
CA VAL A 23 -4.60 3.09 23.05
C VAL A 23 -5.05 3.81 21.79
N GLN A 24 -4.97 3.16 20.63
CA GLN A 24 -5.41 3.66 19.34
C GLN A 24 -6.90 4.02 19.38
N GLU A 25 -7.79 3.12 19.85
CA GLU A 25 -9.22 3.38 20.02
C GLU A 25 -9.46 4.66 20.85
N LYS A 26 -8.79 4.79 22.02
CA LYS A 26 -8.93 5.97 22.87
C LYS A 26 -8.44 7.25 22.21
N VAL A 27 -7.39 7.16 21.40
CA VAL A 27 -6.88 8.31 20.63
C VAL A 27 -7.89 8.72 19.58
N ILE A 28 -8.44 7.76 18.84
CA ILE A 28 -9.46 7.96 17.82
C ILE A 28 -10.71 8.62 18.41
N ASP A 29 -11.19 8.13 19.55
CA ASP A 29 -12.31 8.72 20.28
C ASP A 29 -12.07 10.20 20.64
N ILE A 30 -10.84 10.53 21.06
CA ILE A 30 -10.46 11.88 21.48
C ILE A 30 -10.36 12.84 20.28
N ILE A 31 -9.74 12.40 19.17
CA ILE A 31 -9.55 13.24 17.98
C ILE A 31 -10.84 13.39 17.17
N GLY A 32 -11.68 12.36 17.21
CA GLY A 32 -12.97 12.30 16.55
C GLY A 32 -12.91 12.10 15.04
N PRO A 33 -14.07 11.81 14.40
CA PRO A 33 -14.13 11.35 13.01
C PRO A 33 -13.61 12.37 12.00
N LYS A 34 -13.71 13.66 12.29
CA LYS A 34 -13.22 14.71 11.37
C LYS A 34 -11.70 14.82 11.33
N ALA A 35 -11.02 14.58 12.45
CA ALA A 35 -9.57 14.56 12.48
C ALA A 35 -9.04 13.26 11.89
N LEU A 36 -9.67 12.13 12.20
CA LEU A 36 -9.33 10.83 11.60
C LEU A 36 -9.46 10.86 10.07
N ALA A 37 -10.55 11.42 9.53
CA ALA A 37 -10.72 11.57 8.07
C ALA A 37 -9.64 12.42 7.38
N ARG A 38 -8.91 13.25 8.11
CA ARG A 38 -7.75 13.98 7.58
C ARG A 38 -6.45 13.18 7.70
N ALA A 39 -6.38 12.28 8.67
CA ALA A 39 -5.24 11.42 8.91
C ALA A 39 -5.16 10.29 7.85
N ILE A 40 -6.29 9.65 7.55
CA ILE A 40 -6.40 8.50 6.63
C ILE A 40 -5.65 8.71 5.31
N PRO A 41 -5.78 9.84 4.56
CA PRO A 41 -5.09 10.02 3.28
C PRO A 41 -3.56 10.18 3.37
N VAL A 42 -3.01 10.31 4.57
CA VAL A 42 -1.56 10.44 4.81
C VAL A 42 -0.92 9.08 5.11
N LEU A 43 -1.72 8.13 5.60
CA LEU A 43 -1.28 6.78 5.94
C LEU A 43 -1.12 5.91 4.68
N HIS A 44 -0.32 4.86 4.78
CA HIS A 44 -0.33 3.78 3.80
C HIS A 44 -1.72 3.14 3.70
N SER A 45 -2.05 2.64 2.52
CA SER A 45 -3.42 2.19 2.22
C SER A 45 -3.87 0.99 3.07
N ASP A 46 -2.97 0.08 3.41
CA ASP A 46 -3.21 -1.04 4.32
C ASP A 46 -3.46 -0.56 5.77
N ASP A 47 -2.62 0.32 6.30
CA ASP A 47 -2.79 0.92 7.63
C ASP A 47 -4.09 1.71 7.74
N ALA A 48 -4.43 2.47 6.69
CA ALA A 48 -5.69 3.21 6.62
C ALA A 48 -6.91 2.28 6.69
N VAL A 49 -6.85 1.12 6.03
CA VAL A 49 -7.90 0.11 6.05
C VAL A 49 -7.96 -0.57 7.41
N ASP A 50 -6.81 -0.91 8.00
CA ASP A 50 -6.73 -1.53 9.33
C ASP A 50 -7.40 -0.64 10.40
N ILE A 51 -7.05 0.64 10.44
CA ILE A 51 -7.68 1.58 11.39
C ILE A 51 -9.19 1.68 11.16
N LEU A 52 -9.64 1.71 9.90
CA LEU A 52 -11.05 1.86 9.58
C LEU A 52 -11.87 0.61 9.88
N GLN A 53 -11.30 -0.58 9.76
CA GLN A 53 -12.01 -1.83 10.06
C GLN A 53 -12.25 -2.04 11.55
N GLU A 54 -11.38 -1.50 12.41
CA GLU A 54 -11.53 -1.54 13.88
C GLU A 54 -12.66 -0.63 14.40
N LEU A 55 -13.11 0.35 13.59
CA LEU A 55 -14.21 1.24 13.98
C LEU A 55 -15.56 0.52 13.90
N GLU A 56 -16.46 0.90 14.80
CA GLU A 56 -17.87 0.54 14.69
C GLU A 56 -18.46 1.00 13.34
N GLU A 57 -19.38 0.22 12.76
CA GLU A 57 -19.88 0.44 11.40
C GLU A 57 -20.41 1.87 11.16
N GLU A 58 -21.10 2.43 12.15
CA GLU A 58 -21.66 3.79 12.05
C GLU A 58 -20.58 4.86 12.07
N GLU A 59 -19.56 4.70 12.92
CA GLU A 59 -18.40 5.61 12.98
C GLU A 59 -17.58 5.55 11.70
N ARG A 60 -17.28 4.35 11.22
CA ARG A 60 -16.59 4.11 9.96
C ARG A 60 -17.29 4.81 8.79
N LYS A 61 -18.62 4.69 8.68
CA LYS A 61 -19.41 5.38 7.66
C LYS A 61 -19.27 6.91 7.74
N VAL A 62 -19.23 7.45 8.95
CA VAL A 62 -19.07 8.90 9.17
C VAL A 62 -17.69 9.37 8.72
N VAL A 63 -16.63 8.61 9.03
CA VAL A 63 -15.25 8.92 8.61
C VAL A 63 -15.14 8.84 7.08
N ILE A 64 -15.55 7.73 6.48
CA ILE A 64 -15.46 7.49 5.02
C ILE A 64 -16.19 8.59 4.23
N LYS A 65 -17.35 9.06 4.68
CA LYS A 65 -18.07 10.16 4.02
C LYS A 65 -17.30 11.48 4.01
N GLN A 66 -16.36 11.68 4.93
CA GLN A 66 -15.55 12.90 5.04
C GLN A 66 -14.22 12.80 4.26
N LEU A 67 -13.85 11.61 3.77
CA LEU A 67 -12.65 11.43 2.96
C LEU A 67 -12.78 12.16 1.60
N PRO A 68 -11.66 12.62 1.03
CA PRO A 68 -11.59 13.01 -0.37
C PRO A 68 -12.11 11.89 -1.27
N LYS A 69 -12.69 12.28 -2.43
CA LYS A 69 -13.36 11.30 -3.31
C LYS A 69 -12.43 10.16 -3.76
N ALA A 70 -11.16 10.47 -4.04
CA ALA A 70 -10.19 9.47 -4.49
C ALA A 70 -9.92 8.43 -3.39
N ASP A 71 -9.59 8.88 -2.18
CA ASP A 71 -9.27 8.02 -1.04
C ASP A 71 -10.47 7.19 -0.61
N ARG A 72 -11.68 7.80 -0.64
CA ARG A 72 -12.92 7.08 -0.35
C ARG A 72 -13.13 5.89 -1.28
N ILE A 73 -12.92 6.05 -2.59
CA ILE A 73 -13.07 4.96 -3.56
C ILE A 73 -12.10 3.82 -3.25
N LEU A 74 -10.85 4.15 -2.95
CA LEU A 74 -9.81 3.16 -2.63
C LEU A 74 -10.12 2.40 -1.34
N VAL A 75 -10.56 3.12 -0.31
CA VAL A 75 -10.95 2.52 0.97
C VAL A 75 -12.21 1.65 0.83
N GLU A 76 -13.26 2.13 0.15
CA GLU A 76 -14.49 1.36 -0.08
C GLU A 76 -14.21 0.09 -0.89
N GLU A 77 -13.33 0.16 -1.88
CA GLU A 77 -12.88 -1.01 -2.64
C GLU A 77 -12.13 -2.00 -1.75
N ALA A 78 -11.16 -1.54 -0.95
CA ALA A 78 -10.42 -2.40 -0.03
C ALA A 78 -11.35 -3.08 0.98
N LEU A 79 -12.27 -2.32 1.59
CA LEU A 79 -13.26 -2.83 2.54
C LEU A 79 -14.30 -3.77 1.90
N SER A 80 -14.40 -3.83 0.58
CA SER A 80 -15.27 -4.78 -0.13
C SER A 80 -14.68 -6.19 -0.24
N PHE A 81 -13.36 -6.35 -0.08
CA PHE A 81 -12.72 -7.66 -0.03
C PHE A 81 -12.95 -8.35 1.32
N PRO A 82 -12.90 -9.69 1.39
CA PRO A 82 -12.94 -10.43 2.65
C PRO A 82 -11.84 -9.95 3.62
N GLU A 83 -12.13 -9.93 4.92
CA GLU A 83 -11.23 -9.36 5.95
C GLU A 83 -9.83 -9.99 5.95
N GLU A 84 -9.74 -11.30 5.80
CA GLU A 84 -8.48 -12.04 5.81
C GLU A 84 -7.92 -12.29 4.40
N SER A 85 -8.28 -11.48 3.42
CA SER A 85 -7.83 -11.67 2.04
C SER A 85 -6.66 -10.76 1.67
N ALA A 86 -5.86 -11.20 0.70
CA ALA A 86 -4.77 -10.42 0.12
C ALA A 86 -5.24 -9.03 -0.37
N GLY A 87 -6.44 -8.95 -0.93
CA GLY A 87 -7.01 -7.68 -1.41
C GLY A 87 -7.33 -6.70 -0.29
N ARG A 88 -7.68 -7.19 0.92
CA ARG A 88 -7.90 -6.37 2.11
C ARG A 88 -6.58 -5.84 2.68
N LEU A 89 -5.55 -6.68 2.71
CA LEU A 89 -4.27 -6.43 3.38
C LEU A 89 -3.19 -5.85 2.47
N MET A 90 -3.44 -5.70 1.16
CA MET A 90 -2.44 -5.22 0.21
C MET A 90 -2.18 -3.72 0.35
N GLN A 91 -0.91 -3.34 0.26
CA GLN A 91 -0.52 -1.96 -0.02
C GLN A 91 -0.80 -1.59 -1.48
N ARG A 92 -1.21 -0.36 -1.72
CA ARG A 92 -1.47 0.19 -3.06
C ARG A 92 -0.37 1.15 -3.52
N GLU A 93 0.55 1.46 -2.64
CA GLU A 93 1.75 2.25 -2.88
C GLU A 93 2.82 1.35 -3.48
N PHE A 94 2.89 1.30 -4.81
CA PHE A 94 3.89 0.49 -5.53
C PHE A 94 4.42 1.21 -6.78
N LEU A 95 5.60 0.82 -7.22
CA LEU A 95 6.23 1.38 -8.40
C LEU A 95 5.98 0.48 -9.60
N ALA A 96 5.21 0.99 -10.58
CA ALA A 96 4.95 0.31 -11.85
C ALA A 96 5.44 1.14 -13.04
N PHE A 97 6.13 0.49 -13.97
CA PHE A 97 6.72 1.14 -15.13
C PHE A 97 6.42 0.37 -16.43
N PRO A 98 6.28 1.08 -17.57
CA PRO A 98 6.10 0.44 -18.87
C PRO A 98 7.31 -0.39 -19.27
N SER A 99 7.07 -1.54 -19.91
CA SER A 99 8.11 -2.51 -20.32
C SER A 99 9.14 -1.97 -21.31
N ASN A 100 8.80 -0.92 -22.05
CA ASN A 100 9.67 -0.27 -23.02
C ASN A 100 10.61 0.78 -22.42
N TRP A 101 10.41 1.15 -21.15
CA TRP A 101 11.34 2.07 -20.47
C TRP A 101 12.70 1.44 -20.28
N THR A 102 13.72 2.30 -20.22
CA THR A 102 15.08 1.88 -19.87
C THR A 102 15.33 2.02 -18.36
N VAL A 103 16.30 1.30 -17.86
CA VAL A 103 16.80 1.43 -16.47
C VAL A 103 17.10 2.90 -16.14
N GLY A 104 17.75 3.62 -17.06
CA GLY A 104 18.06 5.04 -16.87
C GLY A 104 16.82 5.91 -16.70
N GLN A 105 15.81 5.76 -17.56
CA GLN A 105 14.56 6.49 -17.47
C GLN A 105 13.82 6.19 -16.15
N THR A 106 13.80 4.93 -15.73
CA THR A 106 13.17 4.51 -14.47
C THR A 106 13.85 5.15 -13.27
N ILE A 107 15.19 5.08 -13.18
CA ILE A 107 15.95 5.69 -12.08
C ILE A 107 15.76 7.21 -12.04
N ASP A 108 15.80 7.87 -13.20
CA ASP A 108 15.63 9.32 -13.27
C ASP A 108 14.21 9.73 -12.85
N HIS A 109 13.19 8.96 -13.22
CA HIS A 109 11.81 9.19 -12.79
C HIS A 109 11.64 9.02 -11.27
N MET A 110 12.20 7.95 -10.69
CA MET A 110 12.17 7.72 -9.25
C MET A 110 12.84 8.85 -8.47
N ARG A 111 13.98 9.36 -8.97
CA ARG A 111 14.70 10.49 -8.36
C ARG A 111 13.97 11.83 -8.49
N ALA A 112 13.15 12.00 -9.51
CA ALA A 112 12.41 13.24 -9.76
C ALA A 112 11.15 13.37 -8.89
N LYS A 113 10.62 12.27 -8.39
CA LYS A 113 9.52 12.30 -7.42
C LYS A 113 10.09 12.62 -6.03
N PRO A 114 9.51 13.56 -5.28
CA PRO A 114 9.78 13.64 -3.86
C PRO A 114 9.39 12.28 -3.27
N GLN A 115 10.34 11.58 -2.69
CA GLN A 115 10.02 10.40 -1.88
C GLN A 115 9.48 10.95 -0.57
N GLU A 116 8.31 10.52 -0.17
CA GLU A 116 7.87 10.59 1.20
C GLU A 116 8.84 9.69 1.98
N GLU A 117 9.30 10.12 3.15
CA GLU A 117 10.52 9.59 3.81
C GLU A 117 10.46 8.09 4.16
N GLU A 118 9.31 7.44 4.04
CA GLU A 118 9.05 6.07 4.48
C GLU A 118 8.67 5.06 3.38
N ASP A 119 8.58 5.47 2.12
CA ASP A 119 8.31 4.54 1.01
C ASP A 119 9.46 3.55 0.81
N SER A 120 9.47 2.45 1.54
CA SER A 120 10.40 1.35 1.32
C SER A 120 9.83 0.39 0.28
N PHE A 121 10.48 0.30 -0.88
CA PHE A 121 10.15 -0.68 -1.91
C PHE A 121 11.36 -1.55 -2.23
N TYR A 122 11.11 -2.83 -2.44
CA TYR A 122 12.15 -3.82 -2.76
C TYR A 122 12.19 -4.18 -4.23
N SER A 123 11.07 -4.00 -4.91
CA SER A 123 10.88 -4.33 -6.33
C SER A 123 10.13 -3.23 -7.07
N ILE A 124 10.32 -3.22 -8.39
CA ILE A 124 9.46 -2.48 -9.31
C ILE A 124 8.70 -3.47 -10.19
N TYR A 125 7.47 -3.11 -10.52
CA TYR A 125 6.60 -3.91 -11.36
C TYR A 125 6.64 -3.41 -12.80
N VAL A 126 6.69 -4.33 -13.75
CA VAL A 126 6.68 -4.00 -15.18
C VAL A 126 5.31 -4.34 -15.74
N VAL A 127 4.66 -3.35 -16.33
CA VAL A 127 3.29 -3.47 -16.81
C VAL A 127 3.15 -3.17 -18.29
N ASP A 128 2.08 -3.68 -18.89
CA ASP A 128 1.65 -3.33 -20.24
C ASP A 128 0.78 -2.04 -20.24
N PRO A 129 0.40 -1.50 -21.42
CA PRO A 129 -0.46 -0.32 -21.51
C PRO A 129 -1.87 -0.48 -20.90
N ALA A 130 -2.31 -1.72 -20.65
CA ALA A 130 -3.56 -2.02 -19.94
C ALA A 130 -3.35 -2.26 -18.43
N HIS A 131 -2.17 -1.88 -17.89
CA HIS A 131 -1.75 -2.08 -16.51
C HIS A 131 -1.73 -3.54 -16.05
N ARG A 132 -1.58 -4.49 -16.97
CA ARG A 132 -1.39 -5.90 -16.61
C ARG A 132 0.06 -6.17 -16.27
N LEU A 133 0.28 -6.95 -15.22
CA LEU A 133 1.61 -7.33 -14.75
C LEU A 133 2.31 -8.21 -15.79
N LEU A 134 3.46 -7.77 -16.27
CA LEU A 134 4.34 -8.51 -17.19
C LEU A 134 5.52 -9.16 -16.47
N GLY A 135 6.01 -8.53 -15.42
CA GLY A 135 7.17 -9.02 -14.69
C GLY A 135 7.54 -8.14 -13.50
N VAL A 136 8.56 -8.58 -12.77
CA VAL A 136 9.10 -7.90 -11.60
C VAL A 136 10.62 -7.74 -11.74
N ILE A 137 11.15 -6.66 -11.22
CA ILE A 137 12.60 -6.39 -11.16
C ILE A 137 12.93 -5.97 -9.74
N SER A 138 13.79 -6.72 -9.05
CA SER A 138 14.27 -6.29 -7.74
C SER A 138 15.10 -5.01 -7.86
N LEU A 139 15.04 -4.14 -6.86
CA LEU A 139 15.78 -2.87 -6.85
C LEU A 139 17.29 -3.10 -7.02
N SER A 140 17.83 -4.15 -6.39
CA SER A 140 19.25 -4.53 -6.54
C SER A 140 19.62 -4.85 -7.99
N LYS A 141 18.75 -5.57 -8.72
CA LYS A 141 18.95 -5.91 -10.13
C LYS A 141 18.83 -4.67 -11.02
N LEU A 142 17.87 -3.79 -10.74
CA LEU A 142 17.69 -2.53 -11.44
C LEU A 142 18.95 -1.65 -11.32
N LEU A 143 19.46 -1.47 -10.09
CA LEU A 143 20.63 -0.61 -9.81
C LEU A 143 21.94 -1.18 -10.37
N SER A 144 22.04 -2.51 -10.49
CA SER A 144 23.23 -3.18 -11.06
C SER A 144 23.24 -3.20 -12.59
N ALA A 145 22.11 -2.91 -13.24
CA ALA A 145 22.01 -2.96 -14.69
C ALA A 145 22.49 -1.66 -15.36
N LYS A 146 22.93 -1.77 -16.60
CA LYS A 146 23.35 -0.61 -17.40
C LYS A 146 22.14 0.25 -17.78
N ARG A 147 22.27 1.56 -17.72
CA ARG A 147 21.19 2.54 -17.99
C ARG A 147 20.43 2.35 -19.32
N PRO A 148 21.06 1.92 -20.46
CA PRO A 148 20.36 1.71 -21.72
C PRO A 148 19.51 0.43 -21.80
N VAL A 149 19.66 -0.50 -20.86
CA VAL A 149 18.91 -1.78 -20.85
C VAL A 149 17.42 -1.49 -20.66
N ARG A 150 16.57 -2.15 -21.44
CA ARG A 150 15.11 -2.02 -21.29
C ARG A 150 14.58 -2.90 -20.18
N LEU A 151 13.54 -2.46 -19.49
CA LEU A 151 12.93 -3.21 -18.38
C LEU A 151 12.45 -4.60 -18.82
N LYS A 152 11.87 -4.72 -20.02
CA LYS A 152 11.45 -6.02 -20.58
C LYS A 152 12.58 -7.05 -20.73
N ASP A 153 13.81 -6.57 -20.92
CA ASP A 153 14.98 -7.44 -21.09
C ASP A 153 15.63 -7.80 -19.74
N LEU A 154 15.23 -7.10 -18.67
CA LEU A 154 15.75 -7.26 -17.31
C LEU A 154 14.79 -7.99 -16.38
N MET A 155 13.48 -7.85 -16.60
CA MET A 155 12.45 -8.38 -15.72
C MET A 155 12.49 -9.91 -15.61
N ALA A 156 12.09 -10.42 -14.44
CA ALA A 156 11.69 -11.80 -14.31
C ALA A 156 10.28 -11.95 -14.88
N THR A 157 10.12 -12.79 -15.88
CA THR A 157 8.82 -13.12 -16.50
C THR A 157 8.08 -14.14 -15.61
N SER A 158 6.75 -14.08 -15.57
CA SER A 158 5.93 -14.93 -14.73
C SER A 158 6.25 -14.73 -13.22
N PRO A 159 6.13 -13.50 -12.72
CA PRO A 159 6.30 -13.26 -11.30
C PRO A 159 5.25 -14.03 -10.50
N ARG A 160 5.62 -14.49 -9.31
CA ARG A 160 4.64 -15.04 -8.39
C ARG A 160 3.69 -13.92 -8.00
N SER A 161 2.41 -14.20 -8.08
CA SER A 161 1.35 -13.26 -7.69
C SER A 161 0.23 -14.04 -7.02
N VAL A 162 -0.54 -13.37 -6.19
CA VAL A 162 -1.77 -13.90 -5.60
C VAL A 162 -2.97 -13.12 -6.08
N ASN A 163 -4.13 -13.75 -5.99
CA ASN A 163 -5.39 -13.08 -6.27
C ASN A 163 -5.85 -12.28 -5.06
N VAL A 164 -6.62 -11.21 -5.29
CA VAL A 164 -7.24 -10.41 -4.22
C VAL A 164 -8.08 -11.23 -3.24
N GLN A 165 -8.59 -12.39 -3.65
CA GLN A 165 -9.40 -13.29 -2.82
C GLN A 165 -8.56 -14.33 -2.07
N THR A 166 -7.24 -14.37 -2.30
CA THR A 166 -6.37 -15.35 -1.62
C THR A 166 -6.32 -15.04 -0.13
N ASP A 167 -6.48 -16.09 0.68
CA ASP A 167 -6.44 -16.02 2.13
C ASP A 167 -5.03 -15.63 2.63
N GLN A 168 -4.98 -14.83 3.70
CA GLN A 168 -3.74 -14.33 4.28
C GLN A 168 -2.81 -15.45 4.75
N GLU A 169 -3.33 -16.58 5.23
CA GLU A 169 -2.49 -17.71 5.65
C GLU A 169 -1.80 -18.35 4.46
N GLU A 170 -2.49 -18.47 3.32
CA GLU A 170 -1.89 -18.96 2.08
C GLU A 170 -0.81 -17.99 1.59
N VAL A 171 -1.08 -16.67 1.65
CA VAL A 171 -0.08 -15.64 1.34
C VAL A 171 1.15 -15.78 2.24
N ALA A 172 0.96 -15.91 3.55
CA ALA A 172 2.04 -16.07 4.52
C ALA A 172 2.89 -17.33 4.25
N LEU A 173 2.25 -18.44 3.89
CA LEU A 173 2.95 -19.67 3.50
C LEU A 173 3.82 -19.47 2.25
N LEU A 174 3.31 -18.72 1.24
CA LEU A 174 4.09 -18.42 0.05
C LEU A 174 5.31 -17.54 0.37
N PHE A 175 5.15 -16.51 1.21
CA PHE A 175 6.27 -15.69 1.68
C PHE A 175 7.34 -16.52 2.36
N GLN A 176 6.93 -17.39 3.30
CA GLN A 176 7.85 -18.28 4.03
C GLN A 176 8.53 -19.29 3.11
N GLN A 177 7.77 -19.97 2.25
CA GLN A 177 8.27 -21.03 1.36
C GLN A 177 9.31 -20.52 0.37
N TYR A 178 9.13 -19.31 -0.14
CA TYR A 178 9.96 -18.75 -1.20
C TYR A 178 10.88 -17.63 -0.73
N GLY A 179 10.86 -17.28 0.55
CA GLY A 179 11.68 -16.21 1.12
C GLY A 179 11.40 -14.84 0.47
N LEU A 180 10.13 -14.55 0.19
CA LEU A 180 9.72 -13.32 -0.46
C LEU A 180 9.71 -12.16 0.53
N VAL A 181 10.00 -10.96 0.06
CA VAL A 181 9.86 -9.69 0.79
C VAL A 181 8.66 -8.89 0.29
N ASP A 182 8.29 -9.10 -0.97
CA ASP A 182 7.10 -8.52 -1.60
C ASP A 182 6.50 -9.49 -2.61
N MET A 183 5.21 -9.36 -2.88
CA MET A 183 4.51 -10.16 -3.88
C MET A 183 3.32 -9.36 -4.43
N PRO A 184 3.17 -9.27 -5.77
CA PRO A 184 2.05 -8.56 -6.36
C PRO A 184 0.72 -9.28 -6.13
N VAL A 185 -0.28 -8.49 -5.78
CA VAL A 185 -1.69 -8.91 -5.70
C VAL A 185 -2.40 -8.50 -6.98
N THR A 186 -3.14 -9.40 -7.59
CA THR A 186 -3.81 -9.16 -8.88
C THR A 186 -5.29 -9.50 -8.82
N VAL A 187 -6.10 -8.82 -9.62
CA VAL A 187 -7.55 -9.09 -9.71
C VAL A 187 -7.88 -10.27 -10.65
N SER A 188 -6.94 -10.69 -11.52
CA SER A 188 -7.10 -11.85 -12.39
C SER A 188 -5.75 -12.51 -12.68
N TYR A 189 -5.77 -13.83 -12.83
CA TYR A 189 -4.62 -14.64 -13.26
C TYR A 189 -4.52 -14.64 -14.80
N THR A 190 -4.23 -13.51 -15.41
CA THR A 190 -4.00 -13.48 -16.88
C THR A 190 -2.69 -12.81 -17.18
#